data_4ae9462c63907995749147cb9313c60f
#
_entry.id   4ae9462c63907995749147cb9313c60f
#
_cell.length_a   1.000
_cell.length_b   1.000
_cell.length_c   1.000
_cell.angle_alpha   90.00
_cell.angle_beta   90.00
_cell.angle_gamma   90.00
#
_symmetry.space_group_name_H-M   'P 1'
#
loop_
_entity.id
_entity.type
_entity.pdbx_description
1 polymer ?
#
loop_
_entity_poly.entity_id
_entity_poly.type
_entity_poly.pdbx_seq_one_letter_code
_entity_poly.pdbx_strand_id
1 'polypeptide(L)'
;MSTKKLFLLFILIISASLLSGCQKIEANLVPKASKSCPGKDPKFSIYFFKTNNQGKKNPKGINNVIIFNPKSTELDFKVNVGLSHKLYAKDNRGKLRKEYVAKQFHELITDENAKLNGQLPIAAINADYIDTDDKPQGLNISRGVEYSGAFKTKRSSFGISGGTPQQRQATIQAGRRKNDILNYNLVGGNGRFYRQGKFKDICQDLGEFACKNATNRSLAAITNQGYVILLVNDLKANSHIELSQLNQELLPDMFDNVLEGIASNNCLGKIQEGILFDGGMSPGLYYNQKTYVENLGPIGSVFLIYKK
;
A
#
# COMPACT_ATOMS: atom_id res chain seq x y z
N MET A 1 12.49 -66.78 -2.39
CA MET A 1 12.26 -65.51 -1.68
C MET A 1 10.82 -65.09 -1.94
N SER A 2 10.02 -64.98 -0.89
CA SER A 2 8.55 -64.79 -0.99
C SER A 2 8.23 -63.39 -1.47
N THR A 3 7.37 -63.28 -2.46
CA THR A 3 6.85 -62.03 -3.06
C THR A 3 6.27 -61.01 -2.05
N LYS A 4 5.92 -61.46 -0.85
CA LYS A 4 5.47 -60.60 0.25
C LYS A 4 6.55 -59.72 0.89
N LYS A 5 7.83 -60.11 0.84
CA LYS A 5 8.94 -59.28 1.38
C LYS A 5 9.36 -58.17 0.43
N LEU A 6 9.10 -58.32 -0.86
CA LEU A 6 9.43 -57.28 -1.85
C LEU A 6 8.40 -56.13 -1.81
N PHE A 7 7.15 -56.43 -1.49
CA PHE A 7 6.09 -55.43 -1.40
C PHE A 7 6.20 -54.54 -0.15
N LEU A 8 6.71 -55.07 0.96
CA LEU A 8 6.95 -54.27 2.16
C LEU A 8 8.14 -53.31 2.01
N LEU A 9 9.14 -53.68 1.21
CA LEU A 9 10.30 -52.82 0.96
C LEU A 9 9.95 -51.63 0.05
N PHE A 10 8.99 -51.83 -0.89
CA PHE A 10 8.52 -50.76 -1.78
C PHE A 10 7.64 -49.72 -1.07
N ILE A 11 6.85 -50.13 -0.07
CA ILE A 11 6.02 -49.22 0.74
C ILE A 11 6.87 -48.37 1.69
N LEU A 12 7.99 -48.92 2.18
CA LEU A 12 8.91 -48.17 3.06
C LEU A 12 9.74 -47.13 2.31
N ILE A 13 9.99 -47.30 1.01
CA ILE A 13 10.73 -46.33 0.19
C ILE A 13 9.82 -45.18 -0.26
N ILE A 14 8.52 -45.44 -0.47
CA ILE A 14 7.56 -44.40 -0.86
C ILE A 14 7.18 -43.53 0.34
N SER A 15 7.17 -44.04 1.57
CA SER A 15 6.88 -43.23 2.77
C SER A 15 8.04 -42.33 3.23
N ALA A 16 9.29 -42.64 2.79
CA ALA A 16 10.44 -41.78 3.12
C ALA A 16 10.60 -40.59 2.18
N SER A 17 9.99 -40.61 0.99
CA SER A 17 10.05 -39.51 0.03
C SER A 17 8.94 -38.44 0.18
N LEU A 18 7.97 -38.65 1.08
CA LEU A 18 6.90 -37.69 1.34
C LEU A 18 7.15 -36.78 2.55
N LEU A 19 8.28 -36.94 3.25
CA LEU A 19 8.60 -36.13 4.46
C LEU A 19 9.67 -35.06 4.23
N SER A 20 10.15 -34.83 3.01
CA SER A 20 11.17 -33.80 2.73
C SER A 20 10.62 -32.56 1.99
N GLY A 21 9.34 -32.26 2.12
CA GLY A 21 8.66 -31.11 1.51
C GLY A 21 8.24 -29.99 2.46
N CYS A 22 8.68 -29.99 3.72
CA CYS A 22 8.60 -28.79 4.55
C CYS A 22 9.69 -27.80 4.11
N GLN A 23 9.45 -27.05 3.03
CA GLN A 23 10.15 -25.79 2.82
C GLN A 23 9.90 -24.94 4.07
N LYS A 24 10.92 -24.82 4.91
CA LYS A 24 11.00 -23.73 5.89
C LYS A 24 10.74 -22.46 5.10
N ILE A 25 9.57 -21.86 5.32
CA ILE A 25 9.32 -20.47 4.99
C ILE A 25 10.35 -19.73 5.85
N GLU A 26 11.49 -19.39 5.26
CA GLU A 26 12.39 -18.42 5.86
C GLU A 26 11.55 -17.14 6.01
N ALA A 27 11.04 -16.95 7.23
CA ALA A 27 10.63 -15.63 7.66
C ALA A 27 11.87 -14.76 7.45
N ASN A 28 11.82 -13.89 6.43
CA ASN A 28 12.82 -12.85 6.27
C ASN A 28 12.88 -12.11 7.59
N LEU A 29 13.86 -12.48 8.40
CA LEU A 29 14.14 -11.86 9.68
C LEU A 29 14.32 -10.38 9.40
N VAL A 30 13.46 -9.58 9.99
CA VAL A 30 13.65 -8.13 10.11
C VAL A 30 15.12 -7.94 10.48
N PRO A 31 15.92 -7.20 9.71
CA PRO A 31 17.30 -6.96 10.06
C PRO A 31 17.33 -6.45 11.50
N LYS A 32 18.03 -7.15 12.40
CA LYS A 32 18.17 -6.69 13.77
C LYS A 32 18.65 -5.25 13.72
N ALA A 33 17.86 -4.32 14.25
CA ALA A 33 18.19 -2.92 14.31
C ALA A 33 19.63 -2.78 14.85
N SER A 34 20.49 -2.16 14.09
CA SER A 34 21.77 -1.70 14.63
C SER A 34 21.42 -0.69 15.71
N LYS A 35 21.92 -0.89 16.94
CA LYS A 35 21.67 -0.04 18.11
C LYS A 35 22.14 1.42 17.94
N SER A 36 22.69 1.77 16.82
CA SER A 36 23.06 3.13 16.44
C SER A 36 22.79 3.33 14.96
N CYS A 37 22.08 4.39 14.62
CA CYS A 37 21.96 4.92 13.26
C CYS A 37 23.05 6.00 13.06
N PRO A 38 24.32 5.64 12.85
CA PRO A 38 25.35 6.64 12.65
C PRO A 38 25.21 7.21 11.24
N GLY A 39 24.40 8.27 11.06
CA GLY A 39 24.46 9.19 9.94
C GLY A 39 24.42 8.61 8.51
N LYS A 40 24.05 7.35 8.33
CA LYS A 40 24.04 6.70 7.02
C LYS A 40 22.61 6.59 6.51
N ASP A 41 22.37 7.21 5.36
CA ASP A 41 21.17 6.94 4.59
C ASP A 41 21.03 5.43 4.35
N PRO A 42 19.82 4.85 4.52
CA PRO A 42 19.59 3.46 4.18
C PRO A 42 20.02 3.20 2.74
N LYS A 43 20.80 2.15 2.50
CA LYS A 43 21.36 1.82 1.17
C LYS A 43 20.37 1.13 0.22
N PHE A 44 19.06 1.25 0.44
CA PHE A 44 18.06 0.59 -0.40
C PHE A 44 17.24 1.62 -1.17
N SER A 45 16.90 1.31 -2.41
CA SER A 45 15.95 2.08 -3.21
C SER A 45 14.50 1.78 -2.83
N ILE A 46 14.19 0.48 -2.65
CA ILE A 46 12.91 -0.06 -2.20
C ILE A 46 13.13 -1.35 -1.41
N TYR A 47 12.31 -1.56 -0.38
CA TYR A 47 12.44 -2.69 0.52
C TYR A 47 11.06 -3.14 1.03
N PHE A 48 10.81 -4.46 1.06
CA PHE A 48 9.60 -5.07 1.58
C PHE A 48 9.89 -5.96 2.77
N PHE A 49 9.04 -5.91 3.79
CA PHE A 49 9.05 -6.84 4.92
C PHE A 49 7.68 -6.96 5.57
N LYS A 50 7.56 -7.91 6.47
CA LYS A 50 6.37 -8.11 7.30
C LYS A 50 6.71 -7.86 8.76
N THR A 51 5.76 -7.30 9.50
CA THR A 51 5.86 -7.15 10.95
C THR A 51 4.51 -7.44 11.59
N ASN A 52 4.51 -7.87 12.84
CA ASN A 52 3.29 -8.07 13.60
C ASN A 52 2.93 -6.78 14.36
N ASN A 53 1.66 -6.64 14.66
CA ASN A 53 1.24 -5.61 15.61
C ASN A 53 1.84 -5.91 16.98
N GLN A 54 2.44 -4.89 17.59
CA GLN A 54 3.02 -4.99 18.93
C GLN A 54 2.09 -4.27 19.92
N GLY A 55 1.83 -4.90 21.07
CA GLY A 55 1.07 -4.32 22.16
C GLY A 55 0.04 -5.26 22.78
N LYS A 56 -0.28 -5.07 24.07
CA LYS A 56 -1.19 -5.94 24.81
C LYS A 56 -2.64 -5.95 24.34
N LYS A 57 -3.06 -4.95 23.55
CA LYS A 57 -4.42 -4.77 23.02
C LYS A 57 -4.51 -4.97 21.51
N ASN A 58 -3.43 -5.31 20.82
CA ASN A 58 -3.43 -5.35 19.36
C ASN A 58 -4.00 -6.66 18.83
N PRO A 59 -4.87 -6.61 17.82
CA PRO A 59 -5.31 -7.80 17.13
C PRO A 59 -4.11 -8.50 16.48
N LYS A 60 -4.21 -9.83 16.37
CA LYS A 60 -3.21 -10.66 15.71
C LYS A 60 -3.26 -10.43 14.20
N GLY A 61 -2.67 -9.34 13.73
CA GLY A 61 -2.58 -9.01 12.31
C GLY A 61 -1.15 -8.95 11.83
N ILE A 62 -0.97 -9.02 10.54
CA ILE A 62 0.31 -8.83 9.85
C ILE A 62 0.28 -7.49 9.14
N ASN A 63 1.31 -6.69 9.37
CA ASN A 63 1.58 -5.48 8.59
C ASN A 63 2.52 -5.85 7.44
N ASN A 64 2.06 -5.67 6.22
CA ASN A 64 2.88 -5.77 5.02
C ASN A 64 3.40 -4.38 4.70
N VAL A 65 4.72 -4.21 4.66
CA VAL A 65 5.37 -2.90 4.64
C VAL A 65 6.30 -2.79 3.45
N ILE A 66 6.18 -1.70 2.71
CA ILE A 66 7.14 -1.27 1.69
C ILE A 66 7.73 0.05 2.13
N ILE A 67 9.06 0.14 2.16
CA ILE A 67 9.79 1.39 2.37
C ILE A 67 10.53 1.73 1.09
N PHE A 68 10.49 3.00 0.67
CA PHE A 68 11.28 3.44 -0.48
C PHE A 68 11.78 4.87 -0.33
N ASN A 69 12.88 5.16 -1.05
CA ASN A 69 13.40 6.50 -1.21
C ASN A 69 12.89 7.10 -2.53
N PRO A 70 12.03 8.12 -2.53
CA PRO A 70 11.52 8.74 -3.75
C PRO A 70 12.63 9.37 -4.60
N LYS A 71 13.76 9.71 -4.00
CA LYS A 71 14.93 10.29 -4.68
C LYS A 71 15.83 9.25 -5.34
N SER A 72 15.54 7.96 -5.20
CA SER A 72 16.32 6.91 -5.87
C SER A 72 16.22 7.05 -7.39
N THR A 73 17.37 6.96 -8.06
CA THR A 73 17.48 6.94 -9.53
C THR A 73 16.94 5.65 -10.14
N GLU A 74 16.87 4.59 -9.34
CA GLU A 74 16.37 3.26 -9.75
C GLU A 74 14.85 3.17 -9.79
N LEU A 75 14.13 4.17 -9.25
CA LEU A 75 12.69 4.12 -9.14
C LEU A 75 11.99 5.12 -10.07
N ASP A 76 10.82 4.72 -10.54
CA ASP A 76 9.84 5.60 -11.16
C ASP A 76 8.44 5.32 -10.61
N PHE A 77 7.50 6.23 -10.84
CA PHE A 77 6.19 6.21 -10.21
C PHE A 77 5.08 6.51 -11.22
N LYS A 78 3.92 5.91 -10.98
CA LYS A 78 2.71 6.13 -11.77
C LYS A 78 1.48 5.96 -10.90
N VAL A 79 0.36 6.46 -11.36
CA VAL A 79 -0.96 6.23 -10.78
C VAL A 79 -1.82 5.56 -11.84
N ASN A 80 -2.65 4.61 -11.43
CA ASN A 80 -3.66 4.05 -12.31
C ASN A 80 -5.04 4.08 -11.66
N VAL A 81 -6.07 4.24 -12.49
CA VAL A 81 -7.49 4.26 -12.13
C VAL A 81 -8.27 3.37 -13.10
N GLY A 82 -9.43 2.90 -12.69
CA GLY A 82 -10.31 2.12 -13.57
C GLY A 82 -10.84 2.97 -14.72
N LEU A 83 -10.31 2.79 -15.93
CA LEU A 83 -10.81 3.41 -17.14
C LEU A 83 -11.24 2.33 -18.13
N SER A 84 -12.32 2.62 -18.89
CA SER A 84 -12.69 1.80 -20.02
C SER A 84 -11.64 1.95 -21.12
N HIS A 85 -11.56 0.95 -22.03
CA HIS A 85 -10.71 1.04 -23.22
C HIS A 85 -11.16 2.19 -24.16
N LYS A 86 -12.41 2.63 -24.05
CA LYS A 86 -12.91 3.84 -24.67
C LYS A 86 -12.59 5.02 -23.75
N LEU A 87 -11.39 5.53 -23.85
CA LEU A 87 -10.86 6.59 -22.98
C LEU A 87 -11.76 7.84 -22.88
N TYR A 88 -12.68 8.04 -23.81
CA TYR A 88 -13.51 9.25 -23.86
C TYR A 88 -14.89 8.98 -24.47
N ALA A 89 -15.92 8.94 -23.64
CA ALA A 89 -17.28 9.15 -24.11
C ALA A 89 -17.50 10.64 -24.40
N LYS A 90 -18.17 10.99 -25.50
CA LYS A 90 -18.61 12.36 -25.74
C LYS A 90 -19.87 12.63 -24.91
N ASP A 91 -19.85 13.68 -24.10
CA ASP A 91 -21.06 14.17 -23.45
C ASP A 91 -22.03 14.80 -24.44
N ASN A 92 -23.25 15.17 -24.01
CA ASN A 92 -24.28 15.80 -24.85
C ASN A 92 -23.85 17.13 -25.51
N ARG A 93 -22.69 17.67 -25.11
CA ARG A 93 -22.07 18.88 -25.67
C ARG A 93 -20.88 18.55 -26.57
N GLY A 94 -20.65 17.25 -26.87
CA GLY A 94 -19.51 16.81 -27.65
C GLY A 94 -18.16 16.85 -26.93
N LYS A 95 -18.14 17.19 -25.63
CA LYS A 95 -16.92 17.23 -24.83
C LYS A 95 -16.52 15.81 -24.46
N LEU A 96 -15.25 15.48 -24.70
CA LEU A 96 -14.68 14.19 -24.30
C LEU A 96 -14.71 14.03 -22.79
N ARG A 97 -15.35 12.97 -22.30
CA ARG A 97 -15.35 12.56 -20.90
C ARG A 97 -14.60 11.24 -20.74
N LYS A 98 -13.94 11.11 -19.61
CA LYS A 98 -13.35 9.83 -19.20
C LYS A 98 -14.48 8.91 -18.76
N GLU A 99 -14.50 7.70 -19.28
CA GLU A 99 -15.41 6.66 -18.86
C GLU A 99 -14.71 5.81 -17.81
N TYR A 100 -15.25 5.81 -16.58
CA TYR A 100 -14.71 5.01 -15.47
C TYR A 100 -15.39 3.65 -15.47
N VAL A 101 -14.65 2.65 -15.02
CA VAL A 101 -15.15 1.28 -14.82
C VAL A 101 -14.58 0.74 -13.51
N ALA A 102 -15.41 0.01 -12.80
CA ALA A 102 -15.00 -0.67 -11.59
C ALA A 102 -13.91 -1.70 -11.91
N LYS A 103 -12.76 -1.60 -11.25
CA LYS A 103 -11.66 -2.57 -11.37
C LYS A 103 -11.15 -2.98 -10.00
N GLN A 104 -10.80 -4.24 -9.87
CA GLN A 104 -10.12 -4.76 -8.68
C GLN A 104 -8.64 -4.39 -8.68
N PHE A 105 -7.99 -4.57 -7.54
CA PHE A 105 -6.60 -4.20 -7.36
C PHE A 105 -5.67 -4.87 -8.39
N HIS A 106 -5.79 -6.18 -8.59
CA HIS A 106 -4.94 -6.90 -9.53
C HIS A 106 -5.16 -6.46 -10.99
N GLU A 107 -6.39 -6.10 -11.38
CA GLU A 107 -6.69 -5.57 -12.72
C GLU A 107 -6.00 -4.22 -12.92
N LEU A 108 -6.03 -3.33 -11.90
CA LEU A 108 -5.38 -2.03 -11.96
C LEU A 108 -3.86 -2.09 -12.03
N ILE A 109 -3.23 -3.15 -11.52
CA ILE A 109 -1.77 -3.30 -11.59
C ILE A 109 -1.28 -4.02 -12.85
N THR A 110 -2.16 -4.70 -13.57
CA THR A 110 -1.80 -5.52 -14.74
C THR A 110 -2.29 -4.98 -16.08
N ASP A 111 -3.21 -4.03 -16.08
CA ASP A 111 -3.73 -3.47 -17.34
C ASP A 111 -2.66 -2.66 -18.11
N GLU A 112 -2.96 -2.36 -19.40
CA GLU A 112 -2.02 -1.62 -20.26
C GLU A 112 -1.70 -0.22 -19.71
N ASN A 113 -2.67 0.42 -19.02
CA ASN A 113 -2.44 1.73 -18.41
C ASN A 113 -1.51 1.66 -17.21
N ALA A 114 -1.36 0.48 -16.58
CA ALA A 114 -0.40 0.27 -15.51
C ALA A 114 1.02 0.08 -16.02
N LYS A 115 1.24 -0.27 -17.28
CA LYS A 115 2.60 -0.48 -17.79
C LYS A 115 3.36 0.84 -17.92
N LEU A 116 4.64 0.79 -17.61
CA LEU A 116 5.60 1.86 -17.86
C LEU A 116 6.73 1.30 -18.73
N ASN A 117 6.88 1.82 -19.96
CA ASN A 117 7.82 1.28 -20.95
C ASN A 117 7.66 -0.24 -21.17
N GLY A 118 6.41 -0.73 -21.20
CA GLY A 118 6.09 -2.16 -21.34
C GLY A 118 6.25 -3.00 -20.07
N GLN A 119 6.74 -2.44 -18.97
CA GLN A 119 7.00 -3.16 -17.73
C GLN A 119 5.86 -2.99 -16.72
N LEU A 120 5.55 -4.06 -16.01
CA LEU A 120 4.67 -4.02 -14.85
C LEU A 120 5.38 -3.38 -13.64
N PRO A 121 4.62 -2.84 -12.67
CA PRO A 121 5.21 -2.28 -11.45
C PRO A 121 5.93 -3.36 -10.63
N ILE A 122 6.99 -2.96 -9.91
CA ILE A 122 7.62 -3.81 -8.89
C ILE A 122 6.82 -3.81 -7.60
N ALA A 123 6.10 -2.72 -7.33
CA ALA A 123 5.26 -2.59 -6.14
C ALA A 123 4.02 -1.75 -6.43
N ALA A 124 2.94 -2.05 -5.71
CA ALA A 124 1.71 -1.28 -5.76
C ALA A 124 0.97 -1.33 -4.41
N ILE A 125 0.19 -0.28 -4.16
CA ILE A 125 -0.76 -0.21 -3.04
C ILE A 125 -2.08 0.40 -3.54
N ASN A 126 -3.22 -0.08 -3.00
CA ASN A 126 -4.50 0.57 -3.21
C ASN A 126 -4.50 1.97 -2.58
N ALA A 127 -5.32 2.88 -3.10
CA ALA A 127 -5.38 4.23 -2.57
C ALA A 127 -6.80 4.78 -2.43
N ASP A 128 -7.34 5.37 -3.47
CA ASP A 128 -8.58 6.14 -3.39
C ASP A 128 -9.83 5.26 -3.30
N TYR A 129 -10.86 5.84 -2.74
CA TYR A 129 -12.23 5.31 -2.72
C TYR A 129 -12.87 5.43 -4.11
N ILE A 130 -13.83 4.55 -4.36
CA ILE A 130 -14.67 4.59 -5.56
C ILE A 130 -16.06 5.15 -5.21
N ASP A 131 -16.69 5.89 -6.12
CA ASP A 131 -18.07 6.32 -5.97
C ASP A 131 -19.05 5.37 -6.72
N THR A 132 -20.31 5.71 -6.69
CA THR A 132 -21.36 4.90 -7.36
C THR A 132 -21.27 4.90 -8.89
N ASP A 133 -20.52 5.83 -9.47
CA ASP A 133 -20.27 5.95 -10.91
C ASP A 133 -18.91 5.37 -11.30
N ASP A 134 -18.36 4.50 -10.49
CA ASP A 134 -17.04 3.87 -10.65
C ASP A 134 -15.86 4.86 -10.71
N LYS A 135 -16.08 6.08 -10.30
CA LYS A 135 -15.10 7.15 -10.35
C LYS A 135 -14.32 7.25 -9.04
N PRO A 136 -12.99 7.48 -9.10
CA PRO A 136 -12.21 7.81 -7.90
C PRO A 136 -12.74 9.08 -7.23
N GLN A 137 -12.90 9.05 -5.90
CA GLN A 137 -13.49 10.15 -5.14
C GLN A 137 -12.54 11.32 -4.87
N GLY A 138 -11.24 11.11 -4.93
CA GLY A 138 -10.22 12.11 -4.64
C GLY A 138 -9.51 12.64 -5.87
N LEU A 139 -8.44 13.38 -5.63
CA LEU A 139 -7.56 13.90 -6.67
C LEU A 139 -6.56 12.81 -7.07
N ASN A 140 -6.65 12.34 -8.31
CA ASN A 140 -5.75 11.37 -8.89
C ASN A 140 -5.06 11.95 -10.14
N ILE A 141 -3.73 11.99 -10.12
CA ILE A 141 -2.89 12.50 -11.20
C ILE A 141 -1.81 11.47 -11.48
N SER A 142 -1.60 11.15 -12.74
CA SER A 142 -0.51 10.28 -13.16
C SER A 142 0.38 11.00 -14.17
N ARG A 143 1.64 11.19 -13.82
CA ARG A 143 2.65 11.85 -14.66
C ARG A 143 2.18 13.21 -15.20
N GLY A 144 1.53 13.99 -14.34
CA GLY A 144 0.99 15.32 -14.66
C GLY A 144 -0.39 15.32 -15.32
N VAL A 145 -0.92 14.16 -15.71
CA VAL A 145 -2.26 14.03 -16.30
C VAL A 145 -3.29 13.75 -15.20
N GLU A 146 -4.30 14.62 -15.08
CA GLU A 146 -5.37 14.43 -14.13
C GLU A 146 -6.37 13.38 -14.61
N TYR A 147 -6.60 12.37 -13.78
CA TYR A 147 -7.65 11.37 -14.00
C TYR A 147 -8.95 11.71 -13.28
N SER A 148 -8.86 12.18 -12.04
CA SER A 148 -10.03 12.65 -11.30
C SER A 148 -9.66 13.86 -10.45
N GLY A 149 -10.60 14.80 -10.28
CA GLY A 149 -10.44 15.96 -9.39
C GLY A 149 -10.83 15.63 -7.97
N ALA A 150 -10.42 16.48 -7.00
CA ALA A 150 -10.83 16.35 -5.62
C ALA A 150 -12.35 16.45 -5.48
N PHE A 151 -12.96 15.48 -4.84
CA PHE A 151 -14.41 15.42 -4.66
C PHE A 151 -14.86 16.08 -3.34
N LYS A 152 -14.11 15.90 -2.26
CA LYS A 152 -14.41 16.45 -0.93
C LYS A 152 -13.27 17.34 -0.43
N THR A 153 -13.61 18.51 0.06
CA THR A 153 -12.64 19.52 0.52
C THR A 153 -11.74 19.04 1.67
N LYS A 154 -12.21 18.10 2.49
CA LYS A 154 -11.46 17.55 3.63
C LYS A 154 -10.53 16.39 3.24
N ARG A 155 -10.64 15.85 2.03
CA ARG A 155 -9.78 14.74 1.60
C ARG A 155 -8.41 15.23 1.18
N SER A 156 -7.42 14.42 1.47
CA SER A 156 -6.04 14.65 1.09
C SER A 156 -5.59 13.63 0.06
N SER A 157 -4.50 13.94 -0.64
CA SER A 157 -3.85 13.05 -1.59
C SER A 157 -2.40 12.83 -1.19
N PHE A 158 -1.91 11.62 -1.41
CA PHE A 158 -0.49 11.27 -1.32
C PHE A 158 0.13 11.26 -2.70
N GLY A 159 1.39 11.65 -2.81
CA GLY A 159 2.07 11.51 -4.09
C GLY A 159 3.55 11.82 -4.08
N ILE A 160 4.14 11.60 -5.26
CA ILE A 160 5.54 11.90 -5.55
C ILE A 160 5.59 12.97 -6.64
N SER A 161 6.33 14.04 -6.37
CA SER A 161 6.51 15.14 -7.32
C SER A 161 7.21 14.69 -8.61
N GLY A 162 7.07 15.49 -9.66
CA GLY A 162 7.89 15.41 -10.85
C GLY A 162 9.33 15.88 -10.62
N GLY A 163 10.07 16.08 -11.73
CA GLY A 163 11.46 16.53 -11.73
C GLY A 163 12.48 15.38 -11.76
N THR A 164 13.75 15.72 -11.63
CA THR A 164 14.84 14.74 -11.53
C THR A 164 14.70 13.93 -10.24
N PRO A 165 15.27 12.73 -10.16
CA PRO A 165 15.18 11.91 -8.94
C PRO A 165 15.59 12.68 -7.68
N GLN A 166 16.67 13.46 -7.73
CA GLN A 166 17.17 14.24 -6.58
C GLN A 166 16.22 15.34 -6.12
N GLN A 167 15.38 15.86 -7.03
CA GLN A 167 14.39 16.90 -6.75
C GLN A 167 13.04 16.34 -6.27
N ARG A 168 12.81 15.02 -6.42
CA ARG A 168 11.54 14.40 -6.04
C ARG A 168 11.26 14.57 -4.54
N GLN A 169 10.00 14.82 -4.26
CA GLN A 169 9.47 14.95 -2.91
C GLN A 169 8.22 14.09 -2.77
N ALA A 170 8.14 13.35 -1.69
CA ALA A 170 6.89 12.76 -1.26
C ALA A 170 6.05 13.86 -0.57
N THR A 171 4.76 13.92 -0.87
CA THR A 171 3.84 14.92 -0.30
C THR A 171 2.51 14.31 0.10
N ILE A 172 1.91 14.87 1.16
CA ILE A 172 0.50 14.70 1.47
C ILE A 172 -0.13 16.07 1.43
N GLN A 173 -1.16 16.25 0.59
CA GLN A 173 -1.73 17.58 0.30
C GLN A 173 -3.25 17.52 0.17
N ALA A 174 -3.91 18.62 0.52
CA ALA A 174 -5.32 18.83 0.23
C ALA A 174 -5.45 19.62 -1.09
N GLY A 175 -6.11 19.00 -2.08
CA GLY A 175 -6.26 19.63 -3.40
C GLY A 175 -4.95 19.79 -4.17
N ARG A 176 -4.97 20.63 -5.20
CA ARG A 176 -3.80 20.94 -6.02
C ARG A 176 -2.89 21.95 -5.31
N ARG A 177 -1.59 21.76 -5.42
CA ARG A 177 -0.61 22.76 -5.02
C ARG A 177 -0.42 23.81 -6.13
N LYS A 178 -0.04 25.03 -5.73
CA LYS A 178 0.33 26.09 -6.70
C LYS A 178 1.53 25.71 -7.55
N ASN A 179 2.47 24.94 -6.99
CA ASN A 179 3.61 24.40 -7.73
C ASN A 179 3.20 23.14 -8.48
N ASP A 180 3.14 23.22 -9.80
CA ASP A 180 2.71 22.12 -10.68
C ASP A 180 3.56 20.87 -10.59
N ILE A 181 4.87 21.00 -10.31
CA ILE A 181 5.75 19.86 -10.13
C ILE A 181 5.30 18.93 -8.99
N LEU A 182 4.62 19.47 -7.98
CA LEU A 182 4.05 18.71 -6.87
C LEU A 182 2.76 17.96 -7.27
N ASN A 183 2.15 18.32 -8.38
CA ASN A 183 0.93 17.69 -8.91
C ASN A 183 1.28 16.68 -10.02
N TYR A 184 2.27 15.82 -9.80
CA TYR A 184 2.77 14.93 -10.85
C TYR A 184 2.23 13.50 -10.73
N ASN A 185 2.46 12.82 -9.61
CA ASN A 185 1.85 11.52 -9.30
C ASN A 185 1.13 11.65 -7.97
N LEU A 186 -0.18 11.72 -8.00
CA LEU A 186 -1.04 11.84 -6.82
C LEU A 186 -2.12 10.78 -6.83
N VAL A 187 -2.36 10.16 -5.69
CA VAL A 187 -3.52 9.31 -5.42
C VAL A 187 -4.36 9.93 -4.32
N GLY A 188 -5.68 9.86 -4.48
CA GLY A 188 -6.62 10.24 -3.46
C GLY A 188 -6.49 9.34 -2.23
N GLY A 189 -6.83 9.89 -1.09
CA GLY A 189 -6.92 9.19 0.17
C GLY A 189 -7.97 9.83 1.06
N ASN A 190 -7.89 9.59 2.36
CA ASN A 190 -8.83 10.14 3.31
C ASN A 190 -8.13 10.97 4.40
N GLY A 191 -8.31 10.63 5.67
CA GLY A 191 -7.83 11.40 6.80
C GLY A 191 -6.31 11.40 6.91
N ARG A 192 -5.75 12.58 7.18
CA ARG A 192 -4.35 12.75 7.56
C ARG A 192 -4.21 12.50 9.05
N PHE A 193 -3.67 11.35 9.43
CA PHE A 193 -3.47 10.98 10.84
C PHE A 193 -2.12 11.47 11.41
N TYR A 194 -1.18 11.90 10.56
CA TYR A 194 0.02 12.62 10.95
C TYR A 194 0.11 13.95 10.18
N ARG A 195 0.44 15.03 10.90
CA ARG A 195 0.72 16.35 10.33
C ARG A 195 1.87 17.00 11.09
N GLN A 196 2.95 17.32 10.38
CA GLN A 196 4.12 18.01 10.95
C GLN A 196 4.69 17.29 12.19
N GLY A 197 4.83 15.97 12.09
CA GLY A 197 5.38 15.14 13.16
C GLY A 197 4.46 14.93 14.37
N LYS A 198 3.15 15.28 14.25
CA LYS A 198 2.18 15.08 15.32
C LYS A 198 1.06 14.17 14.86
N PHE A 199 0.80 13.15 15.67
CA PHE A 199 -0.39 12.31 15.52
C PHE A 199 -1.65 13.15 15.70
N LYS A 200 -2.68 12.87 14.89
CA LYS A 200 -3.97 13.58 14.90
C LYS A 200 -5.10 12.58 14.96
N ASP A 201 -6.09 12.88 15.78
CA ASP A 201 -7.35 12.13 15.74
C ASP A 201 -8.05 12.42 14.39
N ILE A 202 -8.28 11.37 13.63
CA ILE A 202 -8.92 11.44 12.32
C ILE A 202 -10.38 11.01 12.35
N CYS A 203 -10.92 10.66 13.51
CA CYS A 203 -12.31 10.22 13.63
C CYS A 203 -13.29 11.29 13.17
N GLN A 204 -12.95 12.56 13.39
CA GLN A 204 -13.74 13.69 12.90
C GLN A 204 -13.75 13.80 11.37
N ASP A 205 -12.67 13.37 10.71
CA ASP A 205 -12.55 13.43 9.24
C ASP A 205 -13.18 12.19 8.58
N LEU A 206 -13.06 11.02 9.21
CA LEU A 206 -13.51 9.73 8.66
C LEU A 206 -14.97 9.39 9.00
N GLY A 207 -15.48 9.97 10.08
CA GLY A 207 -16.75 9.57 10.69
C GLY A 207 -16.59 8.37 11.63
N GLU A 208 -17.52 8.22 12.55
CA GLU A 208 -17.46 7.23 13.64
C GLU A 208 -17.35 5.81 13.13
N PHE A 209 -18.07 5.45 12.08
CA PHE A 209 -18.06 4.09 11.54
C PHE A 209 -16.67 3.65 11.10
N ALA A 210 -16.00 4.48 10.27
CA ALA A 210 -14.68 4.16 9.76
C ALA A 210 -13.58 4.18 10.83
N CYS A 211 -13.80 4.93 11.91
CA CYS A 211 -12.86 5.10 13.01
C CYS A 211 -13.02 4.05 14.10
N LYS A 212 -14.26 3.66 14.41
CA LYS A 212 -14.57 2.75 15.50
C LYS A 212 -14.55 1.25 15.10
N ASN A 213 -14.59 0.95 13.80
CA ASN A 213 -14.57 -0.44 13.35
C ASN A 213 -13.16 -0.91 13.09
N ALA A 214 -12.78 -2.01 13.72
CA ALA A 214 -11.55 -2.72 13.37
C ALA A 214 -11.70 -3.34 11.99
N THR A 215 -10.79 -3.01 11.10
CA THR A 215 -10.77 -3.48 9.71
C THR A 215 -9.36 -3.42 9.15
N ASN A 216 -9.15 -4.07 8.01
CA ASN A 216 -7.91 -3.91 7.27
C ASN A 216 -7.71 -2.45 6.88
N ARG A 217 -6.47 -1.97 6.95
CA ARG A 217 -6.12 -0.59 6.64
C ARG A 217 -4.95 -0.54 5.66
N SER A 218 -5.01 0.46 4.79
CA SER A 218 -3.92 0.86 3.92
C SER A 218 -3.54 2.29 4.23
N LEU A 219 -2.25 2.57 4.21
CA LEU A 219 -1.75 3.92 4.52
C LEU A 219 -0.43 4.23 3.81
N ALA A 220 -0.13 5.52 3.73
CA ALA A 220 1.19 6.03 3.41
C ALA A 220 1.65 6.97 4.53
N ALA A 221 2.94 6.87 4.90
CA ALA A 221 3.58 7.80 5.81
C ALA A 221 4.89 8.32 5.21
N ILE A 222 5.25 9.54 5.55
CA ILE A 222 6.46 10.22 5.09
C ILE A 222 7.28 10.61 6.31
N THR A 223 8.57 10.29 6.29
CA THR A 223 9.49 10.65 7.37
C THR A 223 10.12 12.03 7.14
N ASN A 224 10.70 12.62 8.19
CA ASN A 224 11.43 13.89 8.09
C ASN A 224 12.71 13.81 7.23
N GLN A 225 13.20 12.61 6.93
CA GLN A 225 14.28 12.38 5.98
C GLN A 225 13.77 12.15 4.55
N GLY A 226 12.44 12.18 4.33
CA GLY A 226 11.80 12.06 3.02
C GLY A 226 11.55 10.63 2.54
N TYR A 227 11.82 9.61 3.36
CA TYR A 227 11.44 8.23 3.05
C TYR A 227 9.93 8.05 3.12
N VAL A 228 9.43 7.14 2.31
CA VAL A 228 8.01 6.76 2.31
C VAL A 228 7.86 5.35 2.86
N ILE A 229 6.88 5.19 3.73
CA ILE A 229 6.41 3.92 4.26
C ILE A 229 5.00 3.70 3.72
N LEU A 230 4.81 2.64 2.94
CA LEU A 230 3.50 2.12 2.58
C LEU A 230 3.22 0.92 3.45
N LEU A 231 2.04 0.88 4.08
CA LEU A 231 1.66 -0.20 4.98
C LEU A 231 0.25 -0.66 4.68
N VAL A 232 0.08 -1.97 4.55
CA VAL A 232 -1.23 -2.62 4.53
C VAL A 232 -1.31 -3.62 5.67
N ASN A 233 -2.24 -3.38 6.57
CA ASN A 233 -2.51 -4.26 7.70
C ASN A 233 -3.52 -5.33 7.27
N ASP A 234 -3.15 -6.59 7.45
CA ASP A 234 -4.02 -7.75 7.22
C ASP A 234 -4.36 -8.40 8.56
N LEU A 235 -5.56 -8.13 9.07
CA LEU A 235 -6.06 -8.66 10.32
C LEU A 235 -6.43 -10.15 10.22
N LYS A 236 -6.68 -10.67 9.01
CA LYS A 236 -7.08 -12.06 8.78
C LYS A 236 -5.91 -13.03 8.75
N ALA A 237 -4.70 -12.54 8.46
CA ALA A 237 -3.55 -13.40 8.19
C ALA A 237 -3.18 -14.37 9.33
N ASN A 238 -3.55 -14.07 10.57
CA ASN A 238 -3.26 -14.91 11.74
C ASN A 238 -4.44 -15.07 12.69
N SER A 239 -5.65 -14.69 12.30
CA SER A 239 -6.79 -14.74 13.21
C SER A 239 -7.95 -15.53 12.62
N HIS A 240 -8.42 -16.49 13.38
CA HIS A 240 -9.76 -17.05 13.24
C HIS A 240 -10.82 -16.14 13.89
N ILE A 241 -10.42 -14.91 14.28
CA ILE A 241 -11.28 -13.93 14.93
C ILE A 241 -12.05 -13.19 13.85
N GLU A 242 -13.36 -13.21 13.94
CA GLU A 242 -14.20 -12.37 13.07
C GLU A 242 -13.90 -10.89 13.32
N LEU A 243 -13.92 -10.08 12.24
CA LEU A 243 -13.64 -8.65 12.31
C LEU A 243 -14.55 -7.90 13.32
N SER A 244 -15.77 -8.41 13.53
CA SER A 244 -16.72 -7.89 14.52
C SER A 244 -16.28 -8.04 15.99
N GLN A 245 -15.33 -8.93 16.27
CA GLN A 245 -14.81 -9.18 17.62
C GLN A 245 -13.57 -8.35 17.94
N LEU A 246 -13.04 -7.58 16.97
CA LEU A 246 -11.87 -6.75 17.17
C LEU A 246 -12.27 -5.45 17.89
N ASN A 247 -11.54 -5.12 18.94
CA ASN A 247 -11.85 -4.01 19.82
C ASN A 247 -11.63 -2.66 19.11
N GLN A 248 -12.59 -1.76 19.22
CA GLN A 248 -12.68 -0.49 18.47
C GLN A 248 -11.61 0.53 18.83
N GLU A 249 -10.97 0.39 20.00
CA GLU A 249 -10.00 1.36 20.54
C GLU A 249 -8.60 1.26 19.95
N LEU A 250 -8.39 0.35 18.99
CA LEU A 250 -7.02 -0.03 18.57
C LEU A 250 -6.44 0.80 17.41
N LEU A 251 -7.23 1.61 16.73
CA LEU A 251 -6.79 2.23 15.47
C LEU A 251 -5.73 3.35 15.60
N PRO A 252 -5.89 4.31 16.50
CA PRO A 252 -4.92 5.42 16.58
C PRO A 252 -3.57 4.99 17.14
N ASP A 253 -3.56 4.36 18.31
CA ASP A 253 -2.31 4.01 19.01
C ASP A 253 -1.50 2.92 18.29
N MET A 254 -2.18 2.05 17.56
CA MET A 254 -1.53 0.96 16.83
C MET A 254 -0.66 1.49 15.68
N PHE A 255 -1.20 2.40 14.86
CA PHE A 255 -0.46 2.92 13.73
C PHE A 255 0.68 3.83 14.13
N ASP A 256 0.52 4.62 15.19
CA ASP A 256 1.57 5.46 15.74
C ASP A 256 2.77 4.60 16.19
N ASN A 257 2.54 3.66 17.10
CA ASN A 257 3.59 2.80 17.61
C ASN A 257 4.24 1.93 16.53
N VAL A 258 3.46 1.38 15.59
CA VAL A 258 3.98 0.56 14.49
C VAL A 258 4.84 1.40 13.55
N LEU A 259 4.40 2.58 13.15
CA LEU A 259 5.11 3.44 12.22
C LEU A 259 6.39 4.02 12.83
N GLU A 260 6.34 4.49 14.08
CA GLU A 260 7.53 4.98 14.80
C GLU A 260 8.54 3.83 15.01
N GLY A 261 8.07 2.62 15.33
CA GLY A 261 8.91 1.44 15.41
C GLY A 261 9.56 1.08 14.06
N ILE A 262 8.81 1.13 12.97
CA ILE A 262 9.34 0.90 11.61
C ILE A 262 10.38 1.96 11.27
N ALA A 263 10.07 3.24 11.48
CA ALA A 263 10.97 4.34 11.16
C ALA A 263 12.27 4.27 11.97
N SER A 264 12.18 4.03 13.26
CA SER A 264 13.31 3.90 14.16
C SER A 264 14.20 2.70 13.81
N ASN A 265 13.59 1.53 13.61
CA ASN A 265 14.33 0.29 13.33
C ASN A 265 15.05 0.31 11.96
N ASN A 266 14.60 1.14 11.04
CA ASN A 266 15.17 1.27 9.70
C ASN A 266 15.94 2.57 9.49
N CYS A 267 16.17 3.36 10.55
CA CYS A 267 16.93 4.63 10.50
C CYS A 267 16.33 5.67 9.52
N LEU A 268 15.01 5.74 9.42
CA LEU A 268 14.30 6.61 8.48
C LEU A 268 14.01 8.01 9.05
N GLY A 269 14.40 8.28 10.28
CA GLY A 269 14.02 9.49 11.01
C GLY A 269 12.67 9.33 11.71
N LYS A 270 11.94 10.45 11.89
CA LYS A 270 10.62 10.50 12.55
C LYS A 270 9.51 10.64 11.52
N ILE A 271 8.35 10.11 11.82
CA ILE A 271 7.16 10.30 10.98
C ILE A 271 6.77 11.79 10.97
N GLN A 272 6.59 12.36 9.80
CA GLN A 272 6.18 13.75 9.61
C GLN A 272 4.75 13.88 9.12
N GLU A 273 4.37 13.04 8.15
CA GLU A 273 3.06 13.07 7.50
C GLU A 273 2.53 11.64 7.37
N GLY A 274 1.22 11.48 7.46
CA GLY A 274 0.56 10.19 7.27
C GLY A 274 -0.86 10.36 6.77
N ILE A 275 -1.29 9.48 5.86
CA ILE A 275 -2.62 9.46 5.26
C ILE A 275 -3.16 8.03 5.22
N LEU A 276 -4.44 7.87 5.50
CA LEU A 276 -5.16 6.63 5.25
C LEU A 276 -5.68 6.58 3.81
N PHE A 277 -5.61 5.40 3.24
CA PHE A 277 -6.25 5.01 1.99
C PHE A 277 -7.55 4.26 2.26
N ASP A 278 -8.20 3.79 1.20
CA ASP A 278 -9.42 2.99 1.31
C ASP A 278 -9.12 1.69 2.07
N GLY A 279 -9.97 1.39 3.02
CA GLY A 279 -9.83 0.27 3.95
C GLY A 279 -10.91 -0.79 3.76
N GLY A 280 -11.12 -1.63 4.79
CA GLY A 280 -12.15 -2.66 4.75
C GLY A 280 -11.86 -3.79 3.77
N MET A 281 -12.63 -3.89 2.70
CA MET A 281 -12.46 -4.88 1.63
C MET A 281 -11.52 -4.40 0.50
N SER A 282 -11.07 -3.15 0.56
CA SER A 282 -10.27 -2.51 -0.51
C SER A 282 -8.75 -2.67 -0.38
N PRO A 283 -8.15 -2.93 0.80
CA PRO A 283 -6.70 -3.01 0.92
C PRO A 283 -6.07 -4.01 -0.03
N GLY A 284 -5.03 -3.56 -0.71
CA GLY A 284 -4.23 -4.36 -1.63
C GLY A 284 -2.78 -3.94 -1.59
N LEU A 285 -1.86 -4.92 -1.59
CA LEU A 285 -0.42 -4.69 -1.65
C LEU A 285 0.25 -5.75 -2.51
N TYR A 286 1.01 -5.27 -3.47
CA TYR A 286 1.78 -6.07 -4.41
C TYR A 286 3.25 -5.71 -4.32
N TYR A 287 4.12 -6.70 -4.36
CA TYR A 287 5.56 -6.51 -4.41
C TYR A 287 6.23 -7.70 -5.10
N ASN A 288 7.13 -7.41 -6.05
CA ASN A 288 7.95 -8.38 -6.75
C ASN A 288 7.16 -9.59 -7.28
N GLN A 289 6.17 -9.31 -8.15
CA GLN A 289 5.30 -10.29 -8.81
C GLN A 289 4.39 -11.09 -7.87
N LYS A 290 4.24 -10.65 -6.61
CA LYS A 290 3.37 -11.30 -5.64
C LYS A 290 2.41 -10.32 -5.01
N THR A 291 1.13 -10.67 -4.98
CA THR A 291 0.10 -10.00 -4.17
C THR A 291 0.15 -10.54 -2.74
N TYR A 292 0.43 -9.69 -1.78
CA TYR A 292 0.52 -10.03 -0.36
C TYR A 292 -0.78 -9.82 0.39
N VAL A 293 -1.52 -8.79 -0.01
CA VAL A 293 -2.89 -8.55 0.41
C VAL A 293 -3.71 -8.32 -0.84
N GLU A 294 -4.80 -9.05 -0.95
CA GLU A 294 -5.69 -8.98 -2.10
C GLU A 294 -7.03 -8.38 -1.66
N ASN A 295 -7.45 -7.36 -2.37
CA ASN A 295 -8.76 -6.76 -2.15
C ASN A 295 -9.88 -7.63 -2.74
N LEU A 296 -11.08 -7.47 -2.18
CA LEU A 296 -12.26 -8.24 -2.59
C LEU A 296 -13.26 -7.43 -3.43
N GLY A 297 -13.04 -6.12 -3.54
CA GLY A 297 -13.93 -5.20 -4.26
C GLY A 297 -13.19 -4.25 -5.18
N PRO A 298 -13.92 -3.49 -6.01
CA PRO A 298 -13.33 -2.46 -6.84
C PRO A 298 -12.78 -1.31 -5.99
N ILE A 299 -11.75 -0.65 -6.52
CA ILE A 299 -11.05 0.46 -5.86
C ILE A 299 -10.92 1.66 -6.80
N GLY A 300 -10.80 2.86 -6.25
CA GLY A 300 -10.72 4.09 -7.03
C GLY A 300 -9.38 4.26 -7.75
N SER A 301 -8.27 3.93 -7.10
CA SER A 301 -6.94 4.05 -7.70
C SER A 301 -5.88 3.19 -7.02
N VAL A 302 -4.75 3.05 -7.71
CA VAL A 302 -3.53 2.43 -7.18
C VAL A 302 -2.33 3.34 -7.38
N PHE A 303 -1.41 3.32 -6.42
CA PHE A 303 -0.09 3.92 -6.54
C PHE A 303 0.91 2.84 -6.94
N LEU A 304 1.66 3.09 -8.01
CA LEU A 304 2.53 2.13 -8.68
C LEU A 304 3.99 2.58 -8.61
N ILE A 305 4.88 1.66 -8.30
CA ILE A 305 6.33 1.85 -8.23
C ILE A 305 6.99 0.92 -9.24
N TYR A 306 7.92 1.45 -10.04
CA TYR A 306 8.67 0.72 -11.05
C TYR A 306 10.14 0.73 -10.71
N LYS A 307 10.83 -0.34 -11.06
CA LYS A 307 12.30 -0.38 -11.07
C LYS A 307 12.76 -0.08 -12.50
N LYS A 308 13.70 0.87 -12.63
CA LYS A 308 14.34 1.21 -13.92
C LYS A 308 15.39 0.19 -14.28
#